data_1c72ec0b01bdaa2737bbf8b2af2d9953
#
_entry.id   1c72ec0b01bdaa2737bbf8b2af2d9953
#
_cell.length_a   1.000
_cell.length_b   1.000
_cell.length_c   1.000
_cell.angle_alpha   90.00
_cell.angle_beta   90.00
_cell.angle_gamma   90.00
#
_symmetry.space_group_name_H-M   'P 1'
#
loop_
_entity.id
_entity.type
_entity.pdbx_description
1 polymer ?
#
loop_
_entity_poly.entity_id
_entity_poly.type
_entity_poly.pdbx_seq_one_letter_code
_entity_poly.pdbx_strand_id
1 'polypeptide(L)'
;MSKDMKDGIDRRAALVWAGALAAAIGSAHHFGFSLSSPVKAIVPGYGTDPDMLNPVVPWERTLSEAQLAAVRTFVDFILPRESDVPSASDVGVHELIDEWISAPYPDQAKDNALILDGLARMDLQARRRSGARVFSGAPRDVQMAILEDIADPAKMPATKDFYGRLRYLVVGAYYTTAAGFADIGYVGNVALKAFPEPSPDVLAAIEGACLRLGLVDAIVRQA
;
A
#
# COMPACT_ATOMS: atom_id res chain seq x y z
N MET A 1 31.27 34.93 26.04
CA MET A 1 31.26 35.46 24.65
C MET A 1 30.33 34.56 23.83
N SER A 2 29.07 34.93 23.82
CA SER A 2 28.03 34.21 23.08
C SER A 2 28.01 34.74 21.65
N LYS A 3 28.28 33.89 20.66
CA LYS A 3 28.26 34.24 19.25
C LYS A 3 26.87 33.93 18.73
N ASP A 4 26.10 34.99 18.53
CA ASP A 4 24.78 34.97 17.92
C ASP A 4 24.83 34.29 16.51
N MET A 5 24.23 33.13 16.39
CA MET A 5 23.93 32.51 15.10
C MET A 5 22.58 33.09 14.57
N LYS A 6 22.66 34.30 14.01
CA LYS A 6 21.65 34.89 13.11
C LYS A 6 22.22 34.91 11.71
N ASP A 7 22.42 33.77 11.09
CA ASP A 7 22.65 33.71 9.66
C ASP A 7 21.33 33.31 8.97
N GLY A 8 20.48 34.31 8.77
CA GLY A 8 19.44 34.22 7.73
C GLY A 8 20.15 34.10 6.36
N ILE A 9 19.63 33.22 5.52
CA ILE A 9 20.12 33.02 4.14
C ILE A 9 20.23 34.39 3.48
N ASP A 10 21.44 34.85 3.13
CA ASP A 10 21.67 36.09 2.41
C ASP A 10 20.89 36.10 1.10
N ARG A 11 20.26 37.23 0.78
CA ARG A 11 19.47 37.40 -0.44
C ARG A 11 20.25 37.02 -1.71
N ARG A 12 21.57 37.26 -1.71
CA ARG A 12 22.45 36.83 -2.80
C ARG A 12 22.58 35.31 -2.88
N ALA A 13 22.71 34.63 -1.76
CA ALA A 13 22.72 33.16 -1.71
C ALA A 13 21.38 32.59 -2.20
N ALA A 14 20.25 33.18 -1.80
CA ALA A 14 18.92 32.77 -2.28
C ALA A 14 18.77 32.95 -3.80
N LEU A 15 19.28 34.04 -4.37
CA LEU A 15 19.25 34.27 -5.82
C LEU A 15 20.18 33.31 -6.58
N VAL A 16 21.35 32.97 -6.02
CA VAL A 16 22.25 31.96 -6.60
C VAL A 16 21.59 30.57 -6.59
N TRP A 17 20.93 30.20 -5.50
CA TRP A 17 20.19 28.95 -5.41
C TRP A 17 19.00 28.91 -6.37
N ALA A 18 18.25 30.01 -6.50
CA ALA A 18 17.15 30.12 -7.48
C ALA A 18 17.67 30.02 -8.93
N GLY A 19 18.81 30.66 -9.23
CA GLY A 19 19.48 30.55 -10.53
C GLY A 19 19.99 29.15 -10.83
N ALA A 20 20.59 28.48 -9.84
CA ALA A 20 21.04 27.09 -9.97
C ALA A 20 19.87 26.11 -10.17
N LEU A 21 18.76 26.34 -9.49
CA LEU A 21 17.52 25.55 -9.67
C LEU A 21 16.94 25.76 -11.06
N ALA A 22 16.88 27.00 -11.54
CA ALA A 22 16.42 27.34 -12.89
C ALA A 22 17.32 26.72 -13.97
N ALA A 23 18.64 26.70 -13.76
CA ALA A 23 19.60 26.04 -14.66
C ALA A 23 19.47 24.53 -14.63
N ALA A 24 19.21 23.91 -13.47
CA ALA A 24 18.96 22.49 -13.35
C ALA A 24 17.65 22.08 -14.04
N ILE A 25 16.61 22.89 -13.95
CA ILE A 25 15.34 22.67 -14.65
C ILE A 25 15.55 22.84 -16.16
N GLY A 26 16.32 23.83 -16.61
CA GLY A 26 16.66 24.07 -18.02
C GLY A 26 17.49 22.93 -18.62
N SER A 27 18.41 22.32 -17.85
CA SER A 27 19.23 21.20 -18.32
C SER A 27 18.44 19.87 -18.34
N ALA A 28 17.37 19.74 -17.55
CA ALA A 28 16.51 18.54 -17.58
C ALA A 28 15.85 18.34 -18.96
N HIS A 29 15.62 19.41 -19.72
CA HIS A 29 15.16 19.32 -21.11
C HIS A 29 16.16 18.64 -22.06
N HIS A 30 17.46 18.69 -21.76
CA HIS A 30 18.50 18.06 -22.59
C HIS A 30 18.63 16.54 -22.32
N PHE A 31 18.13 16.06 -21.17
CA PHE A 31 18.13 14.64 -20.80
C PHE A 31 16.80 13.95 -21.04
N GLY A 32 15.90 14.53 -21.83
CA GLY A 32 14.62 13.92 -22.20
C GLY A 32 13.59 13.86 -21.04
N PHE A 33 13.85 14.52 -19.91
CA PHE A 33 12.85 14.78 -18.89
C PHE A 33 11.99 15.97 -19.32
N SER A 34 10.91 15.69 -20.04
CA SER A 34 9.91 16.70 -20.35
C SER A 34 9.09 16.98 -19.09
N LEU A 35 9.44 18.04 -18.37
CA LEU A 35 8.60 18.61 -17.29
C LEU A 35 7.34 19.29 -17.81
N SER A 36 7.23 19.39 -19.13
CA SER A 36 6.06 19.89 -19.84
C SER A 36 5.51 18.84 -20.79
N SER A 37 5.23 17.64 -20.29
CA SER A 37 4.11 16.93 -20.90
C SER A 37 2.90 17.81 -20.64
N PRO A 38 2.24 18.38 -21.67
CA PRO A 38 0.96 18.99 -21.44
C PRO A 38 0.16 17.93 -20.72
N VAL A 39 -0.38 18.26 -19.55
CA VAL A 39 -1.38 17.44 -18.88
C VAL A 39 -2.41 17.16 -19.95
N LYS A 40 -2.29 16.00 -20.58
CA LYS A 40 -3.20 15.56 -21.63
C LYS A 40 -4.57 15.66 -21.02
N ALA A 41 -5.46 16.30 -21.74
CA ALA A 41 -6.84 16.58 -21.40
C ALA A 41 -7.29 15.85 -20.14
N ILE A 42 -7.59 16.61 -19.09
CA ILE A 42 -8.05 16.11 -17.81
C ILE A 42 -9.04 14.98 -18.10
N VAL A 43 -8.59 13.75 -17.89
CA VAL A 43 -9.51 12.61 -17.89
C VAL A 43 -10.53 12.94 -16.81
N PRO A 44 -11.86 12.81 -17.06
CA PRO A 44 -12.84 13.09 -16.05
C PRO A 44 -12.46 12.42 -14.72
N GLY A 45 -12.33 13.22 -13.65
CA GLY A 45 -11.86 12.79 -12.35
C GLY A 45 -10.33 12.84 -12.11
N TYR A 46 -9.51 12.91 -13.15
CA TYR A 46 -8.06 13.07 -12.99
C TYR A 46 -7.73 14.50 -12.55
N GLY A 47 -7.02 14.62 -11.44
CA GLY A 47 -6.78 15.93 -10.80
C GLY A 47 -7.96 16.43 -9.93
N THR A 48 -9.00 15.59 -9.77
CA THR A 48 -10.11 15.82 -8.82
C THR A 48 -9.86 14.97 -7.60
N ASP A 49 -8.88 15.33 -6.81
CA ASP A 49 -8.61 14.62 -5.54
C ASP A 49 -9.81 14.83 -4.59
N PRO A 50 -10.10 13.81 -3.74
CA PRO A 50 -11.10 13.95 -2.69
C PRO A 50 -10.79 15.15 -1.79
N ASP A 51 -11.81 15.94 -1.47
CA ASP A 51 -11.68 16.98 -0.46
C ASP A 51 -11.43 16.32 0.90
N MET A 52 -10.23 16.51 1.46
CA MET A 52 -9.84 15.91 2.74
C MET A 52 -10.66 16.44 3.93
N LEU A 53 -11.30 17.60 3.78
CA LEU A 53 -12.20 18.17 4.79
C LEU A 53 -13.63 17.67 4.66
N ASN A 54 -13.99 17.19 3.47
CA ASN A 54 -15.31 16.59 3.18
C ASN A 54 -15.11 15.42 2.19
N PRO A 55 -14.62 14.27 2.69
CA PRO A 55 -14.16 13.17 1.83
C PRO A 55 -15.33 12.49 1.11
N VAL A 56 -15.69 13.02 -0.04
CA VAL A 56 -16.62 12.41 -0.97
C VAL A 56 -15.82 11.87 -2.14
N VAL A 57 -15.98 10.60 -2.44
CA VAL A 57 -15.34 9.97 -3.61
C VAL A 57 -16.02 10.46 -4.87
N PRO A 58 -15.32 11.18 -5.78
CA PRO A 58 -15.98 11.84 -6.91
C PRO A 58 -16.14 10.94 -8.15
N TRP A 59 -15.86 9.65 -8.06
CA TRP A 59 -15.98 8.69 -9.17
C TRP A 59 -16.92 7.54 -8.83
N GLU A 60 -17.51 6.98 -9.88
CA GLU A 60 -18.37 5.81 -9.76
C GLU A 60 -17.57 4.53 -9.48
N ARG A 61 -18.19 3.60 -8.76
CA ARG A 61 -17.62 2.30 -8.46
C ARG A 61 -17.65 1.38 -9.68
N THR A 62 -16.59 0.62 -9.89
CA THR A 62 -16.42 -0.23 -11.07
C THR A 62 -16.97 -1.64 -10.87
N LEU A 63 -16.87 -2.18 -9.66
CA LEU A 63 -17.25 -3.58 -9.43
C LEU A 63 -18.77 -3.75 -9.39
N SER A 64 -19.27 -4.78 -10.08
CA SER A 64 -20.62 -5.27 -9.87
C SER A 64 -20.78 -5.92 -8.48
N GLU A 65 -22.00 -6.07 -7.99
CA GLU A 65 -22.28 -6.74 -6.71
C GLU A 65 -21.64 -8.13 -6.61
N ALA A 66 -21.68 -8.92 -7.70
CA ALA A 66 -21.07 -10.25 -7.74
C ALA A 66 -19.54 -10.19 -7.65
N GLN A 67 -18.92 -9.21 -8.29
CA GLN A 67 -17.47 -8.98 -8.24
C GLN A 67 -17.04 -8.46 -6.86
N LEU A 68 -17.80 -7.54 -6.27
CA LEU A 68 -17.55 -7.04 -4.92
C LEU A 68 -17.65 -8.17 -3.88
N ALA A 69 -18.65 -9.06 -4.02
CA ALA A 69 -18.79 -10.25 -3.18
C ALA A 69 -17.61 -11.23 -3.36
N ALA A 70 -17.08 -11.36 -4.59
CA ALA A 70 -15.87 -12.16 -4.84
C ALA A 70 -14.65 -11.54 -4.17
N VAL A 71 -14.45 -10.22 -4.26
CA VAL A 71 -13.38 -9.49 -3.57
C VAL A 71 -13.52 -9.64 -2.06
N ARG A 72 -14.74 -9.52 -1.51
CA ARG A 72 -15.02 -9.74 -0.10
C ARG A 72 -14.54 -11.11 0.38
N THR A 73 -14.84 -12.16 -0.38
CA THR A 73 -14.39 -13.52 -0.07
C THR A 73 -12.87 -13.64 -0.14
N PHE A 74 -12.24 -12.97 -1.11
CA PHE A 74 -10.79 -12.96 -1.27
C PHE A 74 -10.07 -12.25 -0.12
N VAL A 75 -10.56 -11.08 0.31
CA VAL A 75 -9.91 -10.32 1.39
C VAL A 75 -9.97 -11.09 2.72
N ASP A 76 -11.08 -11.80 2.98
CA ASP A 76 -11.21 -12.68 4.16
C ASP A 76 -10.38 -13.96 4.06
N PHE A 77 -10.03 -14.41 2.86
CA PHE A 77 -9.07 -15.49 2.66
C PHE A 77 -7.65 -15.05 3.04
N ILE A 78 -7.28 -13.80 2.74
CA ILE A 78 -5.96 -13.25 3.05
C ILE A 78 -5.84 -12.90 4.54
N LEU A 79 -6.84 -12.22 5.09
CA LEU A 79 -6.90 -11.78 6.49
C LEU A 79 -8.26 -12.17 7.09
N PRO A 80 -8.37 -13.44 7.52
CA PRO A 80 -9.58 -13.94 8.14
C PRO A 80 -9.79 -13.34 9.54
N ARG A 81 -10.99 -13.50 10.08
CA ARG A 81 -11.25 -13.20 11.49
C ARG A 81 -10.50 -14.17 12.39
N GLU A 82 -9.76 -13.65 13.34
CA GLU A 82 -9.06 -14.43 14.35
C GLU A 82 -9.40 -13.89 15.76
N SER A 83 -10.05 -14.71 16.57
CA SER A 83 -10.48 -14.31 17.94
C SER A 83 -11.14 -12.92 17.97
N ASP A 84 -10.47 -11.94 18.56
CA ASP A 84 -10.95 -10.57 18.70
C ASP A 84 -10.53 -9.64 17.54
N VAL A 85 -9.73 -10.16 16.60
CA VAL A 85 -9.25 -9.41 15.43
C VAL A 85 -10.28 -9.55 14.30
N PRO A 86 -10.88 -8.44 13.82
CA PRO A 86 -11.85 -8.49 12.74
C PRO A 86 -11.21 -8.92 11.41
N SER A 87 -11.99 -9.59 10.54
CA SER A 87 -11.54 -9.90 9.19
C SER A 87 -11.36 -8.64 8.33
N ALA A 88 -10.69 -8.79 7.20
CA ALA A 88 -10.52 -7.66 6.28
C ALA A 88 -11.86 -7.12 5.75
N SER A 89 -12.85 -7.99 5.54
CA SER A 89 -14.17 -7.53 5.09
C SER A 89 -14.97 -6.83 6.19
N ASP A 90 -14.73 -7.15 7.46
CA ASP A 90 -15.41 -6.50 8.59
C ASP A 90 -15.03 -5.03 8.74
N VAL A 91 -13.84 -4.66 8.27
CA VAL A 91 -13.31 -3.28 8.32
C VAL A 91 -13.37 -2.57 6.95
N GLY A 92 -14.14 -3.13 5.99
CA GLY A 92 -14.42 -2.45 4.73
C GLY A 92 -13.32 -2.52 3.68
N VAL A 93 -12.31 -3.40 3.82
CA VAL A 93 -11.19 -3.50 2.88
C VAL A 93 -11.65 -3.77 1.44
N HIS A 94 -12.70 -4.58 1.25
CA HIS A 94 -13.25 -4.87 -0.09
C HIS A 94 -13.86 -3.64 -0.75
N GLU A 95 -14.49 -2.75 0.01
CA GLU A 95 -15.04 -1.48 -0.47
C GLU A 95 -13.93 -0.49 -0.84
N LEU A 96 -12.86 -0.45 -0.04
CA LEU A 96 -11.70 0.38 -0.31
C LEU A 96 -10.97 -0.09 -1.58
N ILE A 97 -10.89 -1.40 -1.83
CA ILE A 97 -10.31 -1.93 -3.06
C ILE A 97 -11.15 -1.53 -4.28
N ASP A 98 -12.48 -1.61 -4.19
CA ASP A 98 -13.36 -1.14 -5.27
C ASP A 98 -13.16 0.37 -5.52
N GLU A 99 -13.04 1.16 -4.46
CA GLU A 99 -12.73 2.58 -4.58
C GLU A 99 -11.40 2.81 -5.27
N TRP A 100 -10.35 2.14 -4.83
CA TRP A 100 -9.02 2.25 -5.38
C TRP A 100 -8.98 1.98 -6.89
N ILE A 101 -9.53 0.82 -7.33
CA ILE A 101 -9.50 0.43 -8.74
C ILE A 101 -10.46 1.22 -9.61
N SER A 102 -11.40 1.95 -9.01
CA SER A 102 -12.35 2.82 -9.72
C SER A 102 -11.80 4.23 -9.94
N ALA A 103 -10.73 4.60 -9.24
CA ALA A 103 -10.12 5.91 -9.35
C ALA A 103 -9.50 6.12 -10.74
N PRO A 104 -9.69 7.29 -11.38
CA PRO A 104 -9.31 7.54 -12.77
C PRO A 104 -7.82 7.90 -12.95
N TYR A 105 -6.94 7.39 -12.10
CA TYR A 105 -5.51 7.63 -12.18
C TYR A 105 -4.79 6.50 -12.91
N PRO A 106 -3.62 6.76 -13.53
CA PRO A 106 -2.93 5.78 -14.39
C PRO A 106 -2.59 4.45 -13.71
N ASP A 107 -2.18 4.48 -12.45
CA ASP A 107 -1.80 3.25 -11.72
C ASP A 107 -3.03 2.48 -11.25
N GLN A 108 -4.09 3.16 -10.82
CA GLN A 108 -5.38 2.57 -10.48
C GLN A 108 -6.04 1.95 -11.71
N ALA A 109 -5.93 2.58 -12.88
CA ALA A 109 -6.43 1.99 -14.13
C ALA A 109 -5.72 0.69 -14.52
N LYS A 110 -4.41 0.56 -14.23
CA LYS A 110 -3.66 -0.71 -14.41
C LYS A 110 -4.17 -1.77 -13.44
N ASP A 111 -4.34 -1.39 -12.17
CA ASP A 111 -4.89 -2.29 -11.15
C ASP A 111 -6.31 -2.73 -11.49
N ASN A 112 -7.15 -1.83 -11.99
CA ASN A 112 -8.50 -2.13 -12.45
C ASN A 112 -8.48 -3.25 -13.50
N ALA A 113 -7.70 -3.08 -14.57
CA ALA A 113 -7.61 -4.07 -15.64
C ALA A 113 -7.11 -5.44 -15.12
N LEU A 114 -6.10 -5.44 -14.26
CA LEU A 114 -5.51 -6.65 -13.68
C LEU A 114 -6.52 -7.38 -12.76
N ILE A 115 -7.22 -6.63 -11.92
CA ILE A 115 -8.16 -7.21 -10.95
C ILE A 115 -9.40 -7.73 -11.66
N LEU A 116 -9.94 -7.01 -12.64
CA LEU A 116 -11.08 -7.48 -13.43
C LEU A 116 -10.75 -8.76 -14.21
N ASP A 117 -9.56 -8.87 -14.83
CA ASP A 117 -9.10 -10.11 -15.47
C ASP A 117 -8.99 -11.26 -14.47
N GLY A 118 -8.41 -11.01 -13.30
CA GLY A 118 -8.33 -12.00 -12.23
C GLY A 118 -9.68 -12.50 -11.74
N LEU A 119 -10.63 -11.60 -11.51
CA LEU A 119 -12.01 -11.95 -11.14
C LEU A 119 -12.71 -12.78 -12.22
N ALA A 120 -12.54 -12.43 -13.51
CA ALA A 120 -13.07 -13.21 -14.61
C ALA A 120 -12.49 -14.64 -14.66
N ARG A 121 -11.21 -14.82 -14.30
CA ARG A 121 -10.59 -16.13 -14.17
C ARG A 121 -11.17 -16.92 -12.98
N MET A 122 -11.45 -16.28 -11.85
CA MET A 122 -12.13 -16.90 -10.72
C MET A 122 -13.53 -17.39 -11.13
N ASP A 123 -14.29 -16.59 -11.86
CA ASP A 123 -15.61 -16.99 -12.40
C ASP A 123 -15.50 -18.18 -13.34
N LEU A 124 -14.49 -18.21 -14.20
CA LEU A 124 -14.25 -19.34 -15.10
C LEU A 124 -13.94 -20.63 -14.31
N GLN A 125 -13.16 -20.55 -13.24
CA GLN A 125 -12.88 -21.70 -12.37
C GLN A 125 -14.13 -22.17 -11.62
N ALA A 126 -14.94 -21.27 -11.09
CA ALA A 126 -16.19 -21.58 -10.43
C ALA A 126 -17.15 -22.34 -11.38
N ARG A 127 -17.26 -21.85 -12.61
CA ARG A 127 -18.06 -22.47 -13.66
C ARG A 127 -17.60 -23.89 -14.00
N ARG A 128 -16.29 -24.10 -14.08
CA ARG A 128 -15.69 -25.41 -14.39
C ARG A 128 -15.84 -26.42 -13.26
N ARG A 129 -15.77 -25.96 -12.00
CA ARG A 129 -15.73 -26.85 -10.82
C ARG A 129 -17.10 -27.15 -10.23
N SER A 130 -18.03 -26.20 -10.32
CA SER A 130 -19.36 -26.33 -9.70
C SER A 130 -20.55 -26.01 -10.61
N GLY A 131 -20.29 -25.52 -11.83
CA GLY A 131 -21.35 -25.01 -12.71
C GLY A 131 -21.86 -23.62 -12.32
N ALA A 132 -21.35 -23.00 -11.26
CA ALA A 132 -21.75 -21.65 -10.84
C ALA A 132 -21.40 -20.62 -11.91
N ARG A 133 -22.29 -19.66 -12.18
CA ARG A 133 -22.06 -18.62 -13.20
C ARG A 133 -20.94 -17.64 -12.82
N VAL A 134 -20.84 -17.36 -11.54
CA VAL A 134 -19.87 -16.44 -10.93
C VAL A 134 -19.24 -17.09 -9.69
N PHE A 135 -18.02 -16.65 -9.33
CA PHE A 135 -17.29 -17.17 -8.18
C PHE A 135 -18.08 -17.01 -6.86
N SER A 136 -18.66 -15.84 -6.64
CA SER A 136 -19.45 -15.56 -5.43
C SER A 136 -20.68 -16.45 -5.25
N GLY A 137 -21.17 -17.05 -6.32
CA GLY A 137 -22.28 -18.01 -6.30
C GLY A 137 -21.86 -19.48 -6.18
N ALA A 138 -20.55 -19.78 -6.15
CA ALA A 138 -20.07 -21.14 -5.98
C ALA A 138 -20.18 -21.61 -4.51
N PRO A 139 -20.29 -22.93 -4.25
CA PRO A 139 -20.17 -23.47 -2.90
C PRO A 139 -18.87 -23.03 -2.20
N ARG A 140 -18.92 -22.85 -0.88
CA ARG A 140 -17.80 -22.29 -0.11
C ARG A 140 -16.50 -23.10 -0.23
N ASP A 141 -16.60 -24.41 -0.21
CA ASP A 141 -15.48 -25.34 -0.41
C ASP A 141 -14.82 -25.16 -1.78
N VAL A 142 -15.63 -24.97 -2.82
CA VAL A 142 -15.14 -24.68 -4.18
C VAL A 142 -14.47 -23.31 -4.24
N GLN A 143 -15.05 -22.30 -3.59
CA GLN A 143 -14.43 -20.96 -3.50
C GLN A 143 -13.04 -21.05 -2.84
N MET A 144 -12.94 -21.74 -1.69
CA MET A 144 -11.66 -21.88 -0.98
C MET A 144 -10.61 -22.63 -1.81
N ALA A 145 -11.00 -23.73 -2.44
CA ALA A 145 -10.10 -24.48 -3.32
C ALA A 145 -9.60 -23.65 -4.53
N ILE A 146 -10.44 -22.75 -5.07
CA ILE A 146 -10.01 -21.82 -6.13
C ILE A 146 -8.99 -20.82 -5.59
N LEU A 147 -9.23 -20.24 -4.42
CA LEU A 147 -8.32 -19.26 -3.81
C LEU A 147 -6.98 -19.88 -3.43
N GLU A 148 -6.97 -21.09 -2.90
CA GLU A 148 -5.75 -21.85 -2.62
C GLU A 148 -4.92 -22.11 -3.88
N ASP A 149 -5.59 -22.47 -4.99
CA ASP A 149 -4.91 -22.71 -6.27
C ASP A 149 -4.37 -21.40 -6.88
N ILE A 150 -5.09 -20.28 -6.74
CA ILE A 150 -4.64 -18.96 -7.19
C ILE A 150 -3.43 -18.48 -6.36
N ALA A 151 -3.39 -18.81 -5.08
CA ALA A 151 -2.29 -18.48 -4.18
C ALA A 151 -1.00 -19.27 -4.49
N ASP A 152 -1.13 -20.39 -5.21
CA ASP A 152 0.01 -21.23 -5.61
C ASP A 152 0.40 -20.97 -7.08
N PRO A 153 1.52 -20.25 -7.34
CA PRO A 153 1.96 -19.98 -8.71
C PRO A 153 2.28 -21.24 -9.53
N ALA A 154 2.53 -22.38 -8.88
CA ALA A 154 2.77 -23.64 -9.59
C ALA A 154 1.48 -24.23 -10.15
N LYS A 155 0.34 -24.01 -9.47
CA LYS A 155 -0.98 -24.47 -9.91
C LYS A 155 -1.63 -23.54 -10.91
N MET A 156 -1.54 -22.21 -10.67
CA MET A 156 -2.15 -21.20 -11.52
C MET A 156 -1.19 -20.05 -11.86
N PRO A 157 -0.16 -20.28 -12.69
CA PRO A 157 0.84 -19.26 -13.00
C PRO A 157 0.26 -18.00 -13.64
N ALA A 158 -0.84 -18.12 -14.39
CA ALA A 158 -1.49 -16.98 -15.03
C ALA A 158 -2.22 -16.02 -14.06
N THR A 159 -2.36 -16.38 -12.79
CA THR A 159 -2.98 -15.53 -11.75
C THR A 159 -1.97 -14.96 -10.76
N LYS A 160 -0.68 -15.21 -10.95
CA LYS A 160 0.39 -14.78 -10.04
C LYS A 160 0.37 -13.28 -9.78
N ASP A 161 0.32 -12.47 -10.84
CA ASP A 161 0.35 -11.02 -10.72
C ASP A 161 -0.93 -10.47 -10.09
N PHE A 162 -2.08 -11.03 -10.47
CA PHE A 162 -3.37 -10.73 -9.85
C PHE A 162 -3.36 -11.01 -8.35
N TYR A 163 -2.95 -12.22 -7.93
CA TYR A 163 -2.89 -12.59 -6.52
C TYR A 163 -1.92 -11.69 -5.75
N GLY A 164 -0.72 -11.49 -6.29
CA GLY A 164 0.32 -10.67 -5.66
C GLY A 164 -0.14 -9.22 -5.46
N ARG A 165 -0.75 -8.63 -6.50
CA ARG A 165 -1.23 -7.24 -6.42
C ARG A 165 -2.43 -7.09 -5.51
N LEU A 166 -3.44 -7.96 -5.62
CA LEU A 166 -4.63 -7.89 -4.78
C LEU A 166 -4.27 -8.13 -3.31
N ARG A 167 -3.40 -9.11 -3.01
CA ARG A 167 -2.88 -9.33 -1.66
C ARG A 167 -2.15 -8.09 -1.11
N TYR A 168 -1.33 -7.43 -1.92
CA TYR A 168 -0.66 -6.19 -1.53
C TYR A 168 -1.65 -5.10 -1.15
N LEU A 169 -2.70 -4.89 -1.95
CA LEU A 169 -3.76 -3.94 -1.66
C LEU A 169 -4.53 -4.30 -0.39
N VAL A 170 -4.86 -5.58 -0.19
CA VAL A 170 -5.56 -6.07 1.00
C VAL A 170 -4.77 -5.76 2.27
N VAL A 171 -3.50 -6.14 2.31
CA VAL A 171 -2.62 -5.91 3.47
C VAL A 171 -2.45 -4.41 3.71
N GLY A 172 -2.15 -3.63 2.66
CA GLY A 172 -2.01 -2.19 2.77
C GLY A 172 -3.28 -1.52 3.32
N ALA A 173 -4.45 -1.87 2.77
CA ALA A 173 -5.72 -1.33 3.21
C ALA A 173 -6.06 -1.71 4.65
N TYR A 174 -5.88 -2.97 5.03
CA TYR A 174 -6.18 -3.43 6.39
C TYR A 174 -5.34 -2.70 7.44
N TYR A 175 -4.03 -2.64 7.24
CA TYR A 175 -3.10 -2.01 8.21
C TYR A 175 -3.10 -0.47 8.17
N THR A 176 -4.00 0.16 7.43
CA THR A 176 -4.35 1.58 7.57
C THR A 176 -5.62 1.80 8.40
N THR A 177 -6.30 0.75 8.83
CA THR A 177 -7.48 0.83 9.70
C THR A 177 -7.10 0.86 11.18
N ALA A 178 -8.03 1.30 12.03
CA ALA A 178 -7.84 1.25 13.48
C ALA A 178 -7.63 -0.19 14.01
N ALA A 179 -8.29 -1.17 13.40
CA ALA A 179 -8.12 -2.59 13.73
C ALA A 179 -6.72 -3.09 13.36
N GLY A 180 -6.23 -2.76 12.15
CA GLY A 180 -4.88 -3.12 11.73
C GLY A 180 -3.80 -2.44 12.56
N PHE A 181 -3.98 -1.18 12.97
CA PHE A 181 -3.06 -0.52 13.90
C PHE A 181 -3.02 -1.20 15.26
N ALA A 182 -4.19 -1.60 15.79
CA ALA A 182 -4.26 -2.33 17.05
C ALA A 182 -3.58 -3.70 16.96
N ASP A 183 -3.78 -4.42 15.85
CA ASP A 183 -3.20 -5.74 15.60
C ASP A 183 -1.66 -5.74 15.64
N ILE A 184 -1.02 -4.73 15.04
CA ILE A 184 0.45 -4.58 15.06
C ILE A 184 0.98 -3.77 16.24
N GLY A 185 0.11 -3.34 17.17
CA GLY A 185 0.50 -2.51 18.32
C GLY A 185 0.99 -1.11 17.92
N TYR A 186 0.57 -0.58 16.77
CA TYR A 186 0.97 0.75 16.33
C TYR A 186 0.23 1.83 17.10
N VAL A 187 0.96 2.64 17.85
CA VAL A 187 0.43 3.74 18.69
C VAL A 187 0.69 5.14 18.11
N GLY A 188 1.20 5.21 16.88
CA GLY A 188 1.58 6.47 16.24
C GLY A 188 2.89 7.06 16.79
N ASN A 189 3.17 8.30 16.39
CA ASN A 189 4.33 9.03 16.88
C ASN A 189 4.02 9.65 18.25
N VAL A 190 4.22 8.88 19.31
CA VAL A 190 4.09 9.38 20.68
C VAL A 190 5.42 10.01 21.11
N ALA A 191 5.38 11.27 21.53
CA ALA A 191 6.54 11.93 22.09
C ALA A 191 6.93 11.26 23.43
N LEU A 192 8.08 10.58 23.43
CA LEU A 192 8.63 9.95 24.63
C LEU A 192 9.59 10.92 25.30
N LYS A 193 9.62 10.97 26.63
CA LYS A 193 10.59 11.76 27.41
C LYS A 193 12.02 11.20 27.27
N ALA A 194 12.12 9.90 27.05
CA ALA A 194 13.36 9.19 26.79
C ALA A 194 13.05 7.98 25.89
N PHE A 195 14.04 7.51 25.13
CA PHE A 195 13.92 6.24 24.42
C PHE A 195 13.77 5.10 25.44
N PRO A 196 12.85 4.14 25.22
CA PRO A 196 12.79 2.94 26.05
C PRO A 196 14.11 2.16 25.92
N GLU A 197 14.57 1.61 27.03
CA GLU A 197 15.74 0.72 26.99
C GLU A 197 15.41 -0.52 26.13
N PRO A 198 16.35 -0.97 25.28
CA PRO A 198 16.20 -2.22 24.54
C PRO A 198 16.02 -3.39 25.50
N SER A 199 15.25 -4.40 25.11
CA SER A 199 15.10 -5.62 25.88
C SER A 199 16.46 -6.35 26.02
N PRO A 200 16.66 -7.16 27.07
CA PRO A 200 17.90 -7.93 27.26
C PRO A 200 18.29 -8.77 26.03
N ASP A 201 17.32 -9.35 25.34
CA ASP A 201 17.54 -10.16 24.13
C ASP A 201 18.07 -9.32 22.97
N VAL A 202 17.54 -8.10 22.81
CA VAL A 202 18.02 -7.14 21.79
C VAL A 202 19.45 -6.70 22.13
N LEU A 203 19.75 -6.40 23.40
CA LEU A 203 21.08 -6.06 23.83
C LEU A 203 22.09 -7.19 23.57
N ALA A 204 21.73 -8.43 23.90
CA ALA A 204 22.56 -9.59 23.63
C ALA A 204 22.81 -9.80 22.13
N ALA A 205 21.78 -9.58 21.29
CA ALA A 205 21.91 -9.65 19.83
C ALA A 205 22.84 -8.59 19.28
N ILE A 206 22.76 -7.34 19.80
CA ILE A 206 23.65 -6.24 19.43
C ILE A 206 25.09 -6.54 19.86
N GLU A 207 25.31 -6.97 21.11
CA GLU A 207 26.63 -7.35 21.62
C GLU A 207 27.26 -8.46 20.76
N GLY A 208 26.49 -9.49 20.45
CA GLY A 208 26.95 -10.58 19.59
C GLY A 208 27.29 -10.12 18.17
N ALA A 209 26.54 -9.18 17.62
CA ALA A 209 26.83 -8.58 16.31
C ALA A 209 28.12 -7.73 16.36
N CYS A 210 28.28 -6.89 17.37
CA CYS A 210 29.48 -6.06 17.56
C CYS A 210 30.75 -6.91 17.72
N LEU A 211 30.68 -8.01 18.50
CA LEU A 211 31.78 -8.96 18.64
C LEU A 211 32.18 -9.57 17.29
N ARG A 212 31.21 -10.02 16.49
CA ARG A 212 31.50 -10.60 15.16
C ARG A 212 32.13 -9.61 14.18
N LEU A 213 31.80 -8.32 14.32
CA LEU A 213 32.30 -7.24 13.47
C LEU A 213 33.58 -6.59 14.01
N GLY A 214 34.10 -7.01 15.18
CA GLY A 214 35.27 -6.38 15.82
C GLY A 214 35.00 -4.98 16.39
N LEU A 215 33.71 -4.65 16.66
CA LEU A 215 33.28 -3.33 17.15
C LEU A 215 33.03 -3.35 18.69
N VAL A 216 33.94 -3.97 19.44
CA VAL A 216 33.77 -4.20 20.89
C VAL A 216 33.65 -2.89 21.67
N ASP A 217 34.34 -1.83 21.23
CA ASP A 217 34.33 -0.53 21.88
C ASP A 217 33.17 0.40 21.45
N ALA A 218 32.32 -0.07 20.53
CA ALA A 218 31.18 0.74 20.03
C ALA A 218 30.00 0.76 21.02
N ILE A 219 29.96 -0.15 21.99
CA ILE A 219 28.90 -0.22 22.99
C ILE A 219 29.30 0.61 24.21
N VAL A 220 28.89 1.88 24.23
CA VAL A 220 29.02 2.71 25.42
C VAL A 220 27.89 2.34 26.39
N ARG A 221 28.20 1.57 27.41
CA ARG A 221 27.28 1.37 28.54
C ARG A 221 27.30 2.66 29.38
N GLN A 222 26.19 3.38 29.41
CA GLN A 222 25.98 4.42 30.40
C GLN A 222 25.85 3.71 31.76
N ALA A 223 26.83 4.00 32.64
CA ALA A 223 26.86 3.56 34.03
C ALA A 223 25.87 4.38 34.88
#